data_a5f9f5c7e78af2ba4709b46ab4f4f2ae
#
_entry.id   a5f9f5c7e78af2ba4709b46ab4f4f2ae
#
_cell.length_a   1.000
_cell.length_b   1.000
_cell.length_c   1.000
_cell.angle_alpha   90.00
_cell.angle_beta   90.00
_cell.angle_gamma   90.00
#
_symmetry.space_group_name_H-M   'P 1'
#
loop_
_entity.id
_entity.type
_entity.pdbx_description
1 polymer ?
#
loop_
_entity_poly.entity_id
_entity_poly.type
_entity_poly.pdbx_seq_one_letter_code
_entity_poly.pdbx_strand_id
1 'polypeptide(L)'
;MTLTDIDAWIGKTLFLPPIVKLCQATRQSQYAVSRLFWFVAALDQLRLAETLGAQIVAGLFSLFMMVTASLRADMPAYSLIGFRFLAMLLLILDVARGLAAGHWQGVEIWVMILFAEYAATIRTIPPTETKRRQHLGREAASKSKS
;
A
#
# COMPACT_ATOMS: atom_id res chain seq x y z
N MET A 1 -1.54 -18.42 16.43
CA MET A 1 -1.60 -17.30 15.46
C MET A 1 -0.36 -16.45 15.65
N THR A 2 0.44 -16.32 14.62
CA THR A 2 1.60 -15.42 14.64
C THR A 2 1.15 -14.01 14.26
N LEU A 3 1.96 -12.99 14.59
CA LEU A 3 1.70 -11.60 14.15
C LEU A 3 1.57 -11.49 12.63
N THR A 4 2.31 -12.31 11.91
CA THR A 4 2.27 -12.39 10.45
C THR A 4 0.92 -12.91 9.94
N ASP A 5 0.31 -13.86 10.66
CA ASP A 5 -1.00 -14.42 10.27
C ASP A 5 -2.10 -13.39 10.48
N ILE A 6 -2.02 -12.62 11.57
CA ILE A 6 -2.97 -11.53 11.87
C ILE A 6 -2.87 -10.44 10.82
N ASP A 7 -1.66 -10.00 10.50
CA ASP A 7 -1.42 -8.98 9.47
C ASP A 7 -1.93 -9.43 8.09
N ALA A 8 -1.64 -10.67 7.70
CA ALA A 8 -2.11 -11.25 6.45
C ALA A 8 -3.64 -11.38 6.41
N TRP A 9 -4.29 -11.73 7.53
CA TRP A 9 -5.74 -11.81 7.63
C TRP A 9 -6.38 -10.43 7.48
N ILE A 10 -5.88 -9.41 8.21
CA ILE A 10 -6.33 -8.02 8.10
C ILE A 10 -6.19 -7.53 6.66
N GLY A 11 -5.01 -7.72 6.06
CA GLY A 11 -4.74 -7.31 4.68
C GLY A 11 -5.70 -7.94 3.68
N LYS A 12 -5.94 -9.25 3.78
CA LYS A 12 -6.83 -9.98 2.88
C LYS A 12 -8.30 -9.63 3.05
N THR A 13 -8.73 -9.40 4.29
CA THR A 13 -10.16 -9.20 4.61
C THR A 13 -10.59 -7.75 4.39
N LEU A 14 -9.78 -6.78 4.85
CA LEU A 14 -10.17 -5.37 4.84
C LEU A 14 -9.63 -4.61 3.63
N PHE A 15 -8.37 -4.84 3.26
CA PHE A 15 -7.68 -4.00 2.28
C PHE A 15 -7.66 -4.58 0.87
N LEU A 16 -7.55 -5.90 0.72
CA LEU A 16 -7.47 -6.53 -0.60
C LEU A 16 -8.71 -6.29 -1.48
N PRO A 17 -9.96 -6.44 -1.00
CA PRO A 17 -11.13 -6.26 -1.86
C PRO A 17 -11.23 -4.87 -2.49
N PRO A 18 -11.08 -3.75 -1.74
CA PRO A 18 -11.11 -2.42 -2.35
C PRO A 18 -9.89 -2.15 -3.24
N ILE A 19 -8.70 -2.65 -2.90
CA ILE A 19 -7.51 -2.50 -3.74
C ILE A 19 -7.72 -3.20 -5.10
N VAL A 20 -8.23 -4.42 -5.11
CA VAL A 20 -8.51 -5.17 -6.36
C VAL A 20 -9.53 -4.41 -7.22
N LYS A 21 -10.62 -3.94 -6.63
CA LYS A 21 -11.63 -3.14 -7.35
C LYS A 21 -11.02 -1.88 -7.95
N LEU A 22 -10.17 -1.18 -7.18
CA LEU A 22 -9.51 0.03 -7.65
C LEU A 22 -8.53 -0.27 -8.80
N CYS A 23 -7.72 -1.33 -8.69
CA CYS A 23 -6.82 -1.77 -9.75
C CYS A 23 -7.58 -2.14 -11.03
N GLN A 24 -8.72 -2.80 -10.91
CA GLN A 24 -9.58 -3.15 -12.05
C GLN A 24 -10.22 -1.91 -12.69
N ALA A 25 -10.75 -1.00 -11.88
CA ALA A 25 -11.40 0.23 -12.35
C ALA A 25 -10.42 1.17 -13.06
N THR A 26 -9.22 1.31 -12.51
CA THR A 26 -8.19 2.22 -13.05
C THR A 26 -7.30 1.56 -14.08
N ARG A 27 -7.36 0.23 -14.25
CA ARG A 27 -6.44 -0.58 -15.07
C ARG A 27 -4.97 -0.40 -14.69
N GLN A 28 -4.72 -0.01 -13.45
CA GLN A 28 -3.38 0.24 -12.92
C GLN A 28 -2.87 -0.95 -12.11
N SER A 29 -1.54 -1.05 -12.01
CA SER A 29 -0.92 -2.05 -11.14
C SER A 29 -1.11 -1.69 -9.66
N GLN A 30 -1.07 -2.69 -8.78
CA GLN A 30 -1.12 -2.47 -7.33
C GLN A 30 -0.04 -1.50 -6.83
N TYR A 31 1.13 -1.47 -7.48
CA TYR A 31 2.22 -0.55 -7.13
C TYR A 31 1.93 0.89 -7.54
N ALA A 32 1.25 1.10 -8.67
CA ALA A 32 0.78 2.41 -9.07
C ALA A 32 -0.28 2.93 -8.08
N VAL A 33 -1.18 2.05 -7.64
CA VAL A 33 -2.17 2.36 -6.59
C VAL A 33 -1.48 2.68 -5.25
N SER A 34 -0.48 1.89 -4.83
CA SER A 34 0.32 2.19 -3.63
C SER A 34 0.98 3.57 -3.71
N ARG A 35 1.61 3.90 -4.85
CA ARG A 35 2.23 5.21 -5.06
C ARG A 35 1.24 6.36 -5.01
N LEU A 36 0.06 6.15 -5.60
CA LEU A 36 -1.02 7.15 -5.56
C LEU A 36 -1.46 7.43 -4.13
N PHE A 37 -1.68 6.41 -3.32
CA PHE A 37 -2.05 6.57 -1.91
C PHE A 37 -0.94 7.26 -1.10
N TRP A 38 0.33 6.94 -1.34
CA TRP A 38 1.46 7.64 -0.73
C TRP A 38 1.53 9.10 -1.15
N PHE A 39 1.24 9.40 -2.42
CA PHE A 39 1.20 10.78 -2.92
C PHE A 39 0.09 11.59 -2.25
N VAL A 40 -1.12 11.03 -2.16
CA VAL A 40 -2.24 11.69 -1.49
C VAL A 40 -1.95 11.88 0.00
N ALA A 41 -1.42 10.88 0.69
CA ALA A 41 -1.00 11.00 2.08
C ALA A 41 0.07 12.08 2.28
N ALA A 42 1.02 12.22 1.34
CA ALA A 42 2.02 13.29 1.37
C ALA A 42 1.38 14.68 1.27
N LEU A 43 0.41 14.85 0.38
CA LEU A 43 -0.31 16.13 0.25
C LEU A 43 -1.07 16.51 1.52
N ASP A 44 -1.73 15.53 2.16
CA ASP A 44 -2.42 15.77 3.41
C ASP A 44 -1.46 16.08 4.56
N GLN A 45 -0.34 15.37 4.64
CA GLN A 45 0.69 15.67 5.63
C GLN A 45 1.28 17.08 5.45
N LEU A 46 1.49 17.53 4.20
CA LEU A 46 1.96 18.89 3.91
C LEU A 46 0.96 19.96 4.35
N ARG A 47 -0.34 19.67 4.28
CA ARG A 47 -1.40 20.60 4.75
C ARG A 47 -1.49 20.68 6.27
N LEU A 48 -1.26 19.56 6.96
CA LEU A 48 -1.40 19.47 8.41
C LEU A 48 -0.13 19.82 9.17
N ALA A 49 1.03 19.80 8.52
CA ALA A 49 2.31 20.10 9.15
C ALA A 49 2.44 21.60 9.41
N GLU A 50 2.54 21.98 10.69
CA GLU A 50 2.65 23.37 11.13
C GLU A 50 4.06 23.95 10.94
N THR A 51 5.08 23.11 10.84
CA THR A 51 6.48 23.53 10.73
C THR A 51 7.10 23.09 9.42
N LEU A 52 8.00 23.91 8.86
CA LEU A 52 8.75 23.59 7.64
C LEU A 52 9.57 22.29 7.81
N GLY A 53 10.15 22.05 9.00
CA GLY A 53 10.89 20.84 9.29
C GLY A 53 10.03 19.58 9.20
N ALA A 54 8.82 19.62 9.76
CA ALA A 54 7.87 18.52 9.67
C ALA A 54 7.43 18.26 8.20
N GLN A 55 7.23 19.31 7.42
CA GLN A 55 6.90 19.21 5.99
C GLN A 55 8.01 18.52 5.19
N ILE A 56 9.26 18.92 5.42
CA ILE A 56 10.43 18.31 4.74
C ILE A 56 10.54 16.83 5.11
N VAL A 57 10.47 16.47 6.41
CA VAL A 57 10.57 15.09 6.87
C VAL A 57 9.44 14.23 6.29
N ALA A 58 8.21 14.71 6.36
CA ALA A 58 7.04 14.01 5.81
C ALA A 58 7.15 13.81 4.29
N GLY A 59 7.57 14.85 3.56
CA GLY A 59 7.76 14.81 2.11
C GLY A 59 8.86 13.82 1.69
N LEU A 60 10.02 13.86 2.35
CA LEU A 60 11.13 12.93 2.07
C LEU A 60 10.77 11.49 2.40
N PHE A 61 10.09 11.26 3.53
CA PHE A 61 9.63 9.93 3.91
C PHE A 61 8.62 9.37 2.89
N SER A 62 7.63 10.17 2.51
CA SER A 62 6.64 9.75 1.52
C SER A 62 7.27 9.48 0.14
N LEU A 63 8.22 10.32 -0.28
CA LEU A 63 8.97 10.11 -1.52
C LEU A 63 9.77 8.79 -1.46
N PHE A 64 10.47 8.54 -0.36
CA PHE A 64 11.19 7.28 -0.14
C PHE A 64 10.25 6.07 -0.24
N MET A 65 9.08 6.12 0.40
CA MET A 65 8.10 5.06 0.36
C MET A 65 7.49 4.85 -1.04
N MET A 66 7.30 5.92 -1.82
CA MET A 66 6.86 5.84 -3.22
C MET A 66 7.91 5.16 -4.12
N VAL A 67 9.18 5.53 -3.98
CA VAL A 67 10.27 4.94 -4.77
C VAL A 67 10.45 3.47 -4.42
N THR A 68 10.39 3.11 -3.14
CA THR A 68 10.58 1.73 -2.68
C THR A 68 9.35 0.85 -2.87
N ALA A 69 8.18 1.39 -3.24
CA ALA A 69 6.95 0.61 -3.40
C ALA A 69 7.10 -0.57 -4.37
N SER A 70 7.85 -0.40 -5.46
CA SER A 70 8.13 -1.47 -6.44
C SER A 70 9.13 -2.49 -5.93
N LEU A 71 10.13 -2.05 -5.15
CA LEU A 71 11.15 -2.92 -4.58
C LEU A 71 10.57 -3.80 -3.48
N ARG A 72 9.57 -3.32 -2.76
CA ARG A 72 8.87 -4.08 -1.71
C ARG A 72 8.11 -5.30 -2.24
N ALA A 73 7.80 -5.33 -3.54
CA ALA A 73 7.22 -6.51 -4.18
C ALA A 73 8.12 -7.75 -4.07
N ASP A 74 9.42 -7.56 -4.10
CA ASP A 74 10.42 -8.61 -4.03
C ASP A 74 10.82 -8.94 -2.59
N MET A 75 10.41 -8.12 -1.63
CA MET A 75 10.66 -8.35 -0.21
C MET A 75 9.68 -9.37 0.39
N PRO A 76 10.07 -10.08 1.46
CA PRO A 76 9.17 -10.97 2.19
C PRO A 76 7.94 -10.21 2.72
N ALA A 77 6.79 -10.90 2.77
CA ALA A 77 5.51 -10.30 3.20
C ALA A 77 5.56 -9.73 4.64
N TYR A 78 6.48 -10.21 5.48
CA TYR A 78 6.68 -9.70 6.85
C TYR A 78 7.55 -8.44 6.91
N SER A 79 8.13 -7.99 5.78
CA SER A 79 8.88 -6.74 5.76
C SER A 79 7.95 -5.58 6.12
N LEU A 80 8.42 -4.70 6.98
CA LEU A 80 7.66 -3.53 7.49
C LEU A 80 6.37 -3.87 8.26
N ILE A 81 6.22 -5.11 8.76
CA ILE A 81 5.08 -5.48 9.62
C ILE A 81 4.95 -4.57 10.84
N GLY A 82 6.07 -4.22 11.47
CA GLY A 82 6.09 -3.28 12.60
C GLY A 82 5.57 -1.90 12.23
N PHE A 83 5.87 -1.41 11.02
CA PHE A 83 5.35 -0.14 10.54
C PHE A 83 3.83 -0.19 10.32
N ARG A 84 3.29 -1.28 9.76
CA ARG A 84 1.83 -1.45 9.59
C ARG A 84 1.11 -1.51 10.94
N PHE A 85 1.65 -2.22 11.92
CA PHE A 85 1.07 -2.25 13.28
C PHE A 85 1.14 -0.89 13.95
N LEU A 86 2.24 -0.15 13.80
CA LEU A 86 2.35 1.22 14.29
C LEU A 86 1.31 2.12 13.62
N ALA A 87 1.15 2.05 12.31
CA ALA A 87 0.14 2.82 11.58
C ALA A 87 -1.29 2.49 12.03
N MET A 88 -1.59 1.19 12.27
CA MET A 88 -2.88 0.79 12.83
C MET A 88 -3.11 1.33 14.25
N LEU A 89 -2.08 1.29 15.11
CA LEU A 89 -2.17 1.83 16.45
C LEU A 89 -2.45 3.33 16.42
N LEU A 90 -1.74 4.07 15.56
CA LEU A 90 -1.93 5.51 15.40
C LEU A 90 -3.32 5.83 14.83
N LEU A 91 -3.82 5.02 13.88
CA LEU A 91 -5.19 5.13 13.39
C LEU A 91 -6.21 4.94 14.52
N ILE A 92 -6.05 3.92 15.36
CA ILE A 92 -6.95 3.67 16.49
C ILE A 92 -6.92 4.84 17.48
N LEU A 93 -5.73 5.38 17.78
CA LEU A 93 -5.58 6.54 18.66
C LEU A 93 -6.25 7.79 18.09
N ASP A 94 -6.12 8.05 16.79
CA ASP A 94 -6.75 9.21 16.15
C ASP A 94 -8.27 9.05 16.03
N VAL A 95 -8.76 7.84 15.79
CA VAL A 95 -10.20 7.53 15.88
C VAL A 95 -10.72 7.75 17.30
N ALA A 96 -10.00 7.29 18.33
CA ALA A 96 -10.39 7.51 19.72
C ALA A 96 -10.41 9.01 20.08
N ARG A 97 -9.42 9.79 19.61
CA ARG A 97 -9.42 11.26 19.76
C ARG A 97 -10.57 11.92 19.00
N GLY A 98 -10.88 11.44 17.79
CA GLY A 98 -12.02 11.90 17.01
C GLY A 98 -13.34 11.72 17.73
N LEU A 99 -13.54 10.55 18.35
CA LEU A 99 -14.73 10.24 19.14
C LEU A 99 -14.83 11.08 20.43
N ALA A 100 -13.70 11.31 21.10
CA ALA A 100 -13.65 12.03 22.37
C ALA A 100 -13.73 13.56 22.23
N ALA A 101 -13.07 14.13 21.20
CA ALA A 101 -12.87 15.57 21.06
C ALA A 101 -13.36 16.15 19.73
N GLY A 102 -13.91 15.34 18.83
CA GLY A 102 -14.37 15.76 17.51
C GLY A 102 -13.25 16.05 16.51
N HIS A 103 -11.98 15.74 16.83
CA HIS A 103 -10.84 15.96 15.96
C HIS A 103 -10.55 14.73 15.11
N TRP A 104 -11.00 14.74 13.86
CA TRP A 104 -10.81 13.65 12.89
C TRP A 104 -9.59 13.83 11.98
N GLN A 105 -8.83 14.90 12.22
CA GLN A 105 -7.59 15.17 11.48
C GLN A 105 -6.56 14.06 11.76
N GLY A 106 -6.02 13.48 10.72
CA GLY A 106 -5.05 12.38 10.83
C GLY A 106 -5.62 10.99 10.53
N VAL A 107 -6.89 10.74 10.80
CA VAL A 107 -7.53 9.44 10.48
C VAL A 107 -7.38 9.11 8.99
N GLU A 108 -7.64 10.08 8.12
CA GLU A 108 -7.53 9.93 6.66
C GLU A 108 -6.11 9.55 6.23
N ILE A 109 -5.09 10.18 6.83
CA ILE A 109 -3.68 9.93 6.53
C ILE A 109 -3.31 8.47 6.84
N TRP A 110 -3.67 8.00 8.03
CA TRP A 110 -3.34 6.62 8.44
C TRP A 110 -4.07 5.58 7.61
N VAL A 111 -5.32 5.84 7.23
CA VAL A 111 -6.06 5.00 6.29
C VAL A 111 -5.36 4.94 4.94
N MET A 112 -4.94 6.08 4.37
CA MET A 112 -4.22 6.15 3.11
C MET A 112 -2.88 5.41 3.17
N ILE A 113 -2.12 5.59 4.25
CA ILE A 113 -0.85 4.89 4.48
C ILE A 113 -1.05 3.37 4.54
N LEU A 114 -2.06 2.89 5.26
CA LEU A 114 -2.37 1.46 5.34
C LEU A 114 -2.78 0.90 3.97
N PHE A 115 -3.62 1.60 3.21
CA PHE A 115 -3.95 1.20 1.85
C PHE A 115 -2.71 1.13 0.96
N ALA A 116 -1.82 2.11 1.04
CA ALA A 116 -0.57 2.13 0.29
C ALA A 116 0.32 0.94 0.65
N GLU A 117 0.47 0.64 1.94
CA GLU A 117 1.30 -0.45 2.43
C GLU A 117 0.75 -1.82 2.04
N TYR A 118 -0.55 -2.05 2.23
CA TYR A 118 -1.15 -3.32 1.83
C TYR A 118 -1.17 -3.50 0.31
N ALA A 119 -1.37 -2.45 -0.48
CA ALA A 119 -1.25 -2.51 -1.93
C ALA A 119 0.17 -2.90 -2.39
N ALA A 120 1.21 -2.46 -1.68
CA ALA A 120 2.60 -2.82 -1.99
C ALA A 120 2.96 -4.26 -1.56
N THR A 121 2.30 -4.81 -0.54
CA THR A 121 2.72 -6.05 0.13
C THR A 121 1.90 -7.27 -0.31
N ILE A 122 0.64 -7.09 -0.73
CA ILE A 122 -0.24 -8.19 -1.10
C ILE A 122 0.13 -8.70 -2.49
N ARG A 123 0.67 -9.93 -2.57
CA ARG A 123 1.12 -10.56 -3.81
C ARG A 123 0.03 -11.25 -4.63
N THR A 124 -1.24 -11.16 -4.26
CA THR A 124 -2.33 -12.00 -4.78
C THR A 124 -3.14 -11.38 -5.90
N ILE A 125 -2.74 -10.25 -6.48
CA ILE A 125 -3.36 -9.78 -7.72
C ILE A 125 -2.70 -10.57 -8.86
N PRO A 126 -3.43 -11.44 -9.56
CA PRO A 126 -2.85 -12.25 -10.63
C PRO A 126 -2.21 -11.31 -11.67
N PRO A 127 -1.03 -11.65 -12.20
CA PRO A 127 -0.44 -10.89 -13.28
C PRO A 127 -1.45 -10.81 -14.43
N THR A 128 -1.68 -9.62 -14.93
CA THR A 128 -2.60 -9.33 -16.02
C THR A 128 -2.42 -10.38 -17.12
N GLU A 129 -3.50 -10.94 -17.65
CA GLU A 129 -3.50 -12.03 -18.64
C GLU A 129 -2.54 -11.83 -19.83
N THR A 130 -2.18 -10.60 -20.12
CA THR A 130 -1.20 -10.22 -21.13
C THR A 130 0.18 -10.85 -20.90
N LYS A 131 0.66 -10.93 -19.66
CA LYS A 131 1.94 -11.59 -19.36
C LYS A 131 1.86 -13.10 -19.45
N ARG A 132 0.70 -13.68 -19.14
CA ARG A 132 0.48 -15.12 -19.26
C ARG A 132 0.47 -15.55 -20.72
N ARG A 133 -0.16 -14.77 -21.59
CA ARG A 133 -0.16 -15.02 -23.05
C ARG A 133 1.22 -14.88 -23.67
N GLN A 134 2.04 -13.93 -23.22
CA GLN A 134 3.41 -13.77 -23.70
C GLN A 134 4.32 -14.93 -23.27
N HIS A 135 4.15 -15.48 -22.06
CA HIS A 135 4.89 -16.67 -21.62
C HIS A 135 4.51 -17.91 -22.42
N LEU A 136 3.21 -18.14 -22.58
CA LEU A 136 2.69 -19.28 -23.35
C LEU A 136 3.10 -19.19 -24.85
N GLY A 137 3.11 -17.99 -25.42
CA GLY A 137 3.57 -17.75 -26.78
C GLY A 137 5.08 -18.01 -26.96
N ARG A 138 5.91 -17.69 -25.96
CA ARG A 138 7.35 -18.00 -25.99
C ARG A 138 7.66 -19.47 -25.83
N GLU A 139 6.92 -20.18 -24.97
CA GLU A 139 7.08 -21.63 -24.80
C GLU A 139 6.64 -22.40 -26.05
N ALA A 140 5.56 -21.99 -26.68
CA ALA A 140 5.08 -22.59 -27.94
C ALA A 140 6.08 -22.36 -29.08
N ALA A 141 6.67 -21.17 -29.19
CA ALA A 141 7.68 -20.85 -30.20
C ALA A 141 9.02 -21.59 -29.97
N SER A 142 9.37 -21.88 -28.72
CA SER A 142 10.55 -22.68 -28.37
C SER A 142 10.39 -24.15 -28.75
N LYS A 143 9.21 -24.72 -28.52
CA LYS A 143 8.91 -26.12 -28.87
C LYS A 143 8.78 -26.39 -30.37
N SER A 144 8.51 -25.36 -31.17
CA SER A 144 8.41 -25.46 -32.64
C SER A 144 9.78 -25.48 -33.34
N LYS A 145 10.87 -25.16 -32.62
CA LYS A 145 12.24 -25.10 -33.18
C LYS A 145 13.13 -26.28 -32.80
N SER A 146 12.62 -27.20 -32.01
CA SER A 146 13.29 -28.50 -31.73
C SER A 146 12.64 -29.62 -32.50
#